data_0ff842a28f9120e32af1de84dc2dd7d6
#
_entry.id   0ff842a28f9120e32af1de84dc2dd7d6
#
_cell.length_a   1.000
_cell.length_b   1.000
_cell.length_c   1.000
_cell.angle_alpha   90.00
_cell.angle_beta   90.00
_cell.angle_gamma   90.00
#
_symmetry.space_group_name_H-M   'P 1'
#
loop_
_entity.id
_entity.type
_entity.pdbx_description
1 polymer ?
#
loop_
_entity_poly.entity_id
_entity_poly.type
_entity_poly.pdbx_seq_one_letter_code
_entity_poly.pdbx_strand_id
1 'polypeptide(L)'
;LIPRPDTEVLATKLIDAARSAGPCRILDLCAGSGCIGLAAAANLPNARVLLGEYDEEALKICRQNIRRNRLTSRVASLGLDAREKPSRSLGEFNFLVSNPPYIPSGDIASLDVSVREHEPRLALDGGEDGLDFYRAICEKWRDALAPEGMLFFEVGIGQADQVLRIMRTNGFGDIQIVKDLNNIPRVVYGTLCE
;
A
#
# COMPACT_ATOMS: atom_id res chain seq x y z
N LEU A 1 -4.27 -4.07 12.54
CA LEU A 1 -4.27 -5.12 11.52
C LEU A 1 -3.11 -6.09 11.74
N ILE A 2 -3.38 -7.39 11.72
CA ILE A 2 -2.35 -8.43 11.79
C ILE A 2 -1.86 -8.69 10.37
N PRO A 3 -0.54 -8.66 10.09
CA PRO A 3 -0.02 -8.99 8.75
C PRO A 3 -0.49 -10.37 8.31
N ARG A 4 -1.06 -10.46 7.10
CA ARG A 4 -1.55 -11.73 6.54
C ARG A 4 -0.49 -12.33 5.61
N PRO A 5 -0.44 -13.67 5.46
CA PRO A 5 0.49 -14.31 4.53
C PRO A 5 0.38 -13.78 3.10
N ASP A 6 -0.82 -13.40 2.66
CA ASP A 6 -1.07 -12.87 1.32
C ASP A 6 -0.33 -11.54 1.06
N THR A 7 -0.13 -10.73 2.11
CA THR A 7 0.63 -9.47 2.03
C THR A 7 2.12 -9.69 1.75
N GLU A 8 2.67 -10.89 2.01
CA GLU A 8 4.05 -11.22 1.63
C GLU A 8 4.26 -11.17 0.12
N VAL A 9 3.23 -11.50 -0.67
CA VAL A 9 3.30 -11.43 -2.14
C VAL A 9 3.52 -9.98 -2.59
N LEU A 10 2.79 -9.04 -1.99
CA LEU A 10 2.93 -7.60 -2.26
C LEU A 10 4.34 -7.10 -1.87
N ALA A 11 4.78 -7.39 -0.65
CA ALA A 11 6.09 -6.97 -0.16
C ALA A 11 7.23 -7.55 -1.03
N THR A 12 7.14 -8.82 -1.41
CA THR A 12 8.13 -9.48 -2.27
C THR A 12 8.21 -8.81 -3.64
N LYS A 13 7.07 -8.54 -4.28
CA LYS A 13 7.03 -7.88 -5.60
C LYS A 13 7.61 -6.48 -5.57
N LEU A 14 7.28 -5.68 -4.54
CA LEU A 14 7.88 -4.38 -4.32
C LEU A 14 9.41 -4.47 -4.17
N ILE A 15 9.89 -5.38 -3.32
CA ILE A 15 11.32 -5.56 -3.05
C ILE A 15 12.06 -5.98 -4.33
N ASP A 16 11.51 -6.91 -5.10
CA ASP A 16 12.11 -7.39 -6.35
C ASP A 16 12.20 -6.26 -7.39
N ALA A 17 11.15 -5.46 -7.55
CA ALA A 17 11.16 -4.29 -8.44
C ALA A 17 12.16 -3.23 -8.00
N ALA A 18 12.22 -2.92 -6.69
CA ALA A 18 13.08 -1.88 -6.16
C ALA A 18 14.56 -2.30 -6.07
N ARG A 19 14.86 -3.59 -6.10
CA ARG A 19 16.24 -4.10 -5.98
C ARG A 19 17.15 -3.64 -7.12
N SER A 20 16.60 -3.51 -8.33
CA SER A 20 17.33 -3.05 -9.51
C SER A 20 17.42 -1.52 -9.63
N ALA A 21 16.60 -0.79 -8.88
CA ALA A 21 16.53 0.68 -8.98
C ALA A 21 17.66 1.42 -8.23
N GLY A 22 18.47 0.73 -7.41
CA GLY A 22 19.49 1.37 -6.58
C GLY A 22 18.91 2.19 -5.43
N PRO A 23 19.47 3.35 -5.08
CA PRO A 23 18.89 4.23 -4.06
C PRO A 23 17.50 4.72 -4.48
N CYS A 24 16.48 4.44 -3.67
CA CYS A 24 15.11 4.77 -4.01
C CYS A 24 14.32 5.26 -2.80
N ARG A 25 13.22 5.94 -3.08
CA ARG A 25 12.24 6.38 -2.08
C ARG A 25 10.95 5.57 -2.26
N ILE A 26 10.47 5.02 -1.15
CA ILE A 26 9.26 4.19 -1.10
C ILE A 26 8.25 4.87 -0.18
N LEU A 27 6.99 4.95 -0.62
CA LEU A 27 5.86 5.35 0.21
C LEU A 27 4.95 4.14 0.41
N ASP A 28 4.71 3.77 1.66
CA ASP A 28 3.73 2.76 2.08
C ASP A 28 2.50 3.49 2.62
N LEU A 29 1.40 3.55 1.85
CA LEU A 29 0.13 4.17 2.25
C LEU A 29 -0.82 3.15 2.87
N CYS A 30 -1.58 3.58 3.87
CA CYS A 30 -2.38 2.70 4.71
C CYS A 30 -1.48 1.67 5.42
N ALA A 31 -0.36 2.14 5.94
CA ALA A 31 0.75 1.30 6.38
C ALA A 31 0.40 0.36 7.55
N GLY A 32 -0.65 0.66 8.33
CA GLY A 32 -1.07 -0.14 9.49
C GLY A 32 0.05 -0.28 10.51
N SER A 33 0.59 -1.48 10.66
CA SER A 33 1.76 -1.75 11.50
C SER A 33 3.10 -1.37 10.87
N GLY A 34 3.10 -0.99 9.59
CA GLY A 34 4.27 -0.69 8.78
C GLY A 34 4.96 -1.92 8.21
N CYS A 35 4.32 -3.09 8.21
CA CYS A 35 4.98 -4.36 7.88
C CYS A 35 5.57 -4.39 6.47
N ILE A 36 4.89 -3.82 5.46
CA ILE A 36 5.35 -3.80 4.06
C ILE A 36 6.57 -2.89 3.93
N GLY A 37 6.45 -1.63 4.34
CA GLY A 37 7.55 -0.68 4.24
C GLY A 37 8.77 -1.05 5.09
N LEU A 38 8.56 -1.65 6.26
CA LEU A 38 9.66 -2.17 7.09
C LEU A 38 10.35 -3.37 6.45
N ALA A 39 9.60 -4.30 5.84
CA ALA A 39 10.16 -5.41 5.08
C ALA A 39 11.00 -4.89 3.90
N ALA A 40 10.48 -3.89 3.16
CA ALA A 40 11.23 -3.25 2.09
C ALA A 40 12.53 -2.61 2.61
N ALA A 41 12.48 -1.83 3.69
CA ALA A 41 13.65 -1.18 4.27
C ALA A 41 14.69 -2.20 4.78
N ALA A 42 14.26 -3.33 5.33
CA ALA A 42 15.16 -4.37 5.82
C ALA A 42 15.92 -5.06 4.68
N ASN A 43 15.26 -5.25 3.53
CA ASN A 43 15.82 -5.97 2.37
C ASN A 43 16.54 -5.05 1.36
N LEU A 44 16.31 -3.74 1.44
CA LEU A 44 16.86 -2.72 0.52
C LEU A 44 17.69 -1.70 1.31
N PRO A 45 19.00 -1.92 1.49
CA PRO A 45 19.83 -1.10 2.37
C PRO A 45 19.93 0.37 1.94
N ASN A 46 19.73 0.66 0.66
CA ASN A 46 19.80 2.01 0.09
C ASN A 46 18.42 2.69 -0.06
N ALA A 47 17.32 2.02 0.32
CA ALA A 47 15.99 2.61 0.26
C ALA A 47 15.71 3.52 1.47
N ARG A 48 14.97 4.60 1.21
CA ARG A 48 14.33 5.43 2.23
C ARG A 48 12.82 5.22 2.16
N VAL A 49 12.20 4.95 3.29
CA VAL A 49 10.78 4.58 3.35
C VAL A 49 10.01 5.58 4.20
N LEU A 50 8.86 6.02 3.69
CA LEU A 50 7.86 6.75 4.44
C LEU A 50 6.64 5.84 4.65
N LEU A 51 6.23 5.67 5.90
CA LEU A 51 5.00 4.98 6.27
C LEU A 51 3.90 6.02 6.49
N GLY A 52 2.91 6.05 5.59
CA GLY A 52 1.74 6.92 5.67
C GLY A 52 0.56 6.18 6.28
N GLU A 53 0.10 6.63 7.45
CA GLU A 53 -1.02 6.00 8.15
C GLU A 53 -1.95 7.08 8.72
N TYR A 54 -3.25 6.88 8.56
CA TYR A 54 -4.26 7.82 9.03
C TYR A 54 -4.60 7.62 10.51
N ASP A 55 -4.67 6.36 10.95
CA ASP A 55 -5.02 6.03 12.33
C ASP A 55 -3.85 6.30 13.30
N GLU A 56 -4.08 7.12 14.29
CA GLU A 56 -3.06 7.51 15.26
C GLU A 56 -2.54 6.35 16.13
N GLU A 57 -3.38 5.35 16.41
CA GLU A 57 -2.94 4.18 17.20
C GLU A 57 -2.06 3.27 16.33
N ALA A 58 -2.44 3.05 15.08
CA ALA A 58 -1.60 2.33 14.12
C ALA A 58 -0.28 3.08 13.87
N LEU A 59 -0.31 4.40 13.79
CA LEU A 59 0.88 5.24 13.65
C LEU A 59 1.85 5.11 14.84
N LYS A 60 1.33 4.97 16.06
CA LYS A 60 2.15 4.67 17.25
C LYS A 60 2.84 3.30 17.10
N ILE A 61 2.12 2.29 16.60
CA ILE A 61 2.67 0.96 16.33
C ILE A 61 3.77 1.03 15.26
N CYS A 62 3.55 1.77 14.17
CA CYS A 62 4.58 2.05 13.17
C CYS A 62 5.87 2.56 13.82
N ARG A 63 5.76 3.60 14.65
CA ARG A 63 6.91 4.21 15.34
C ARG A 63 7.65 3.22 16.25
N GLN A 64 6.90 2.36 16.96
CA GLN A 64 7.49 1.31 17.79
C GLN A 64 8.24 0.27 16.94
N ASN A 65 7.61 -0.18 15.82
CA ASN A 65 8.20 -1.16 14.94
C ASN A 65 9.44 -0.63 14.21
N ILE A 66 9.47 0.64 13.78
CA ILE A 66 10.66 1.30 13.23
C ILE A 66 11.84 1.21 14.22
N ARG A 67 11.59 1.56 15.50
CA ARG A 67 12.62 1.51 16.55
C ARG A 67 13.08 0.07 16.84
N ARG A 68 12.13 -0.87 16.96
CA ARG A 68 12.39 -2.28 17.27
C ARG A 68 13.27 -2.92 16.20
N ASN A 69 13.05 -2.56 14.92
CA ASN A 69 13.84 -3.05 13.80
C ASN A 69 15.11 -2.23 13.53
N ARG A 70 15.43 -1.20 14.33
CA ARG A 70 16.62 -0.34 14.19
C ARG A 70 16.67 0.38 12.83
N LEU A 71 15.52 0.77 12.29
CA LEU A 71 15.41 1.40 10.97
C LEU A 71 15.22 2.92 11.01
N THR A 72 15.41 3.57 12.17
CA THR A 72 15.16 5.00 12.39
C THR A 72 15.95 5.95 11.49
N SER A 73 17.09 5.50 10.93
CA SER A 73 17.89 6.31 10.00
C SER A 73 17.32 6.35 8.57
N ARG A 74 16.44 5.43 8.21
CA ARG A 74 15.95 5.25 6.84
C ARG A 74 14.43 5.16 6.70
N VAL A 75 13.72 4.95 7.80
CA VAL A 75 12.26 4.85 7.82
C VAL A 75 11.68 5.93 8.72
N ALA A 76 10.74 6.69 8.18
CA ALA A 76 9.93 7.65 8.91
C ALA A 76 8.44 7.25 8.83
N SER A 77 7.61 7.79 9.73
CA SER A 77 6.16 7.63 9.67
C SER A 77 5.47 8.99 9.79
N LEU A 78 4.38 9.16 9.07
CA LEU A 78 3.63 10.42 9.01
C LEU A 78 2.12 10.12 9.00
N GLY A 79 1.33 10.97 9.68
CA GLY A 79 -0.13 10.97 9.57
C GLY A 79 -0.55 11.41 8.17
N LEU A 80 -1.10 10.48 7.37
CA LEU A 80 -1.54 10.73 6.00
C LEU A 80 -2.89 10.05 5.74
N ASP A 81 -3.84 10.78 5.19
CA ASP A 81 -5.06 10.19 4.63
C ASP A 81 -4.81 9.89 3.14
N ALA A 82 -4.87 8.61 2.79
CA ALA A 82 -4.68 8.16 1.40
C ALA A 82 -5.77 8.70 0.44
N ARG A 83 -6.88 9.19 0.98
CA ARG A 83 -7.98 9.79 0.19
C ARG A 83 -7.77 11.28 -0.05
N GLU A 84 -6.78 11.91 0.57
CA GLU A 84 -6.46 13.32 0.39
C GLU A 84 -5.24 13.52 -0.51
N LYS A 85 -5.17 14.69 -1.15
CA LYS A 85 -4.02 15.02 -2.00
C LYS A 85 -2.76 15.23 -1.15
N PRO A 86 -1.62 14.61 -1.52
CA PRO A 86 -0.38 14.79 -0.77
C PRO A 86 0.15 16.23 -0.81
N SER A 87 0.82 16.64 0.26
CA SER A 87 1.58 17.88 0.23
C SER A 87 2.78 17.74 -0.71
N ARG A 88 3.02 18.76 -1.54
CA ARG A 88 4.20 18.83 -2.41
C ARG A 88 5.53 18.76 -1.64
N SER A 89 5.53 19.10 -0.35
CA SER A 89 6.73 19.02 0.49
C SER A 89 7.21 17.59 0.75
N LEU A 90 6.40 16.58 0.48
CA LEU A 90 6.80 15.18 0.57
C LEU A 90 7.84 14.80 -0.52
N GLY A 91 7.88 15.56 -1.62
CA GLY A 91 8.70 15.23 -2.79
C GLY A 91 8.20 13.96 -3.49
N GLU A 92 8.97 13.48 -4.45
CA GLU A 92 8.60 12.34 -5.28
C GLU A 92 9.10 11.01 -4.71
N PHE A 93 8.40 9.92 -5.05
CA PHE A 93 8.70 8.54 -4.69
C PHE A 93 8.89 7.70 -5.94
N ASN A 94 9.86 6.79 -5.91
CA ASN A 94 10.06 5.81 -6.98
C ASN A 94 9.01 4.70 -6.93
N PHE A 95 8.57 4.35 -5.70
CA PHE A 95 7.60 3.30 -5.47
C PHE A 95 6.55 3.77 -4.46
N LEU A 96 5.28 3.55 -4.80
CA LEU A 96 4.15 3.67 -3.90
C LEU A 96 3.54 2.29 -3.73
N VAL A 97 3.34 1.87 -2.51
CA VAL A 97 2.68 0.60 -2.18
C VAL A 97 1.54 0.85 -1.21
N SER A 98 0.46 0.11 -1.35
CA SER A 98 -0.66 0.16 -0.41
C SER A 98 -1.38 -1.17 -0.29
N ASN A 99 -1.71 -1.55 0.93
CA ASN A 99 -2.75 -2.52 1.25
C ASN A 99 -3.91 -1.74 1.89
N PRO A 100 -4.76 -1.08 1.09
CA PRO A 100 -5.80 -0.21 1.61
C PRO A 100 -7.01 -1.01 2.10
N PRO A 101 -7.94 -0.41 2.86
CA PRO A 101 -9.25 -0.98 3.10
C PRO A 101 -9.97 -1.24 1.77
N TYR A 102 -10.49 -2.46 1.59
CA TYR A 102 -11.08 -2.90 0.33
C TYR A 102 -12.40 -3.66 0.46
N ILE A 103 -12.94 -3.78 1.65
CA ILE A 103 -14.20 -4.49 1.88
C ILE A 103 -15.36 -3.54 1.59
N PRO A 104 -16.34 -3.93 0.75
CA PRO A 104 -17.56 -3.14 0.57
C PRO A 104 -18.25 -2.89 1.91
N SER A 105 -18.70 -1.66 2.15
CA SER A 105 -19.32 -1.25 3.42
C SER A 105 -20.48 -2.16 3.85
N GLY A 106 -21.26 -2.67 2.87
CA GLY A 106 -22.37 -3.58 3.10
C GLY A 106 -21.96 -4.99 3.55
N ASP A 107 -20.74 -5.42 3.21
CA ASP A 107 -20.25 -6.77 3.48
C ASP A 107 -19.57 -6.89 4.85
N ILE A 108 -19.25 -5.77 5.51
CA ILE A 108 -18.53 -5.76 6.80
C ILE A 108 -19.29 -6.54 7.88
N ALA A 109 -20.62 -6.42 7.90
CA ALA A 109 -21.45 -7.13 8.88
C ALA A 109 -21.43 -8.66 8.72
N SER A 110 -21.10 -9.16 7.53
CA SER A 110 -21.04 -10.59 7.18
C SER A 110 -19.67 -11.22 7.39
N LEU A 111 -18.65 -10.40 7.74
CA LEU A 111 -17.30 -10.90 8.00
C LEU A 111 -17.26 -11.85 9.19
N ASP A 112 -16.25 -12.72 9.19
CA ASP A 112 -15.93 -13.55 10.35
C ASP A 112 -15.80 -12.70 11.61
N VAL A 113 -16.31 -13.20 12.74
CA VAL A 113 -16.30 -12.52 14.03
C VAL A 113 -14.88 -12.10 14.43
N SER A 114 -13.88 -12.94 14.13
CA SER A 114 -12.47 -12.66 14.43
C SER A 114 -11.94 -11.43 13.71
N VAL A 115 -12.45 -11.10 12.53
CA VAL A 115 -12.11 -9.90 11.78
C VAL A 115 -12.95 -8.72 12.26
N ARG A 116 -14.27 -8.90 12.26
CA ARG A 116 -15.23 -7.84 12.55
C ARG A 116 -15.08 -7.23 13.95
N GLU A 117 -14.76 -8.06 14.98
CA GLU A 117 -14.68 -7.61 16.37
C GLU A 117 -13.25 -7.18 16.80
N HIS A 118 -12.23 -7.58 16.07
CA HIS A 118 -10.84 -7.33 16.46
C HIS A 118 -10.09 -6.38 15.54
N GLU A 119 -10.60 -6.13 14.33
CA GLU A 119 -10.00 -5.14 13.43
C GLU A 119 -10.83 -3.85 13.37
N PRO A 120 -10.21 -2.67 13.45
CA PRO A 120 -10.94 -1.41 13.34
C PRO A 120 -11.69 -1.34 12.01
N ARG A 121 -12.96 -0.90 12.05
CA ARG A 121 -13.76 -0.71 10.82
C ARG A 121 -13.03 0.13 9.78
N LEU A 122 -12.30 1.15 10.24
CA LEU A 122 -11.48 2.03 9.39
C LEU A 122 -10.44 1.26 8.55
N ALA A 123 -9.94 0.12 9.05
CA ALA A 123 -8.98 -0.72 8.35
C ALA A 123 -9.62 -1.71 7.36
N LEU A 124 -10.96 -1.80 7.35
CA LEU A 124 -11.72 -2.76 6.55
C LEU A 124 -12.55 -2.07 5.46
N ASP A 125 -13.16 -0.92 5.77
CA ASP A 125 -14.19 -0.27 4.96
C ASP A 125 -13.58 0.45 3.74
N GLY A 126 -13.74 -0.16 2.57
CA GLY A 126 -13.28 0.37 1.28
C GLY A 126 -14.33 1.22 0.54
N GLY A 127 -15.45 1.56 1.19
CA GLY A 127 -16.55 2.29 0.58
C GLY A 127 -17.63 1.38 -0.01
N GLU A 128 -18.54 1.94 -0.79
CA GLU A 128 -19.74 1.25 -1.28
C GLU A 128 -19.40 -0.04 -2.05
N ASP A 129 -18.40 0.00 -2.94
CA ASP A 129 -17.96 -1.14 -3.76
C ASP A 129 -16.57 -1.66 -3.38
N GLY A 130 -15.98 -1.15 -2.28
CA GLY A 130 -14.65 -1.55 -1.82
C GLY A 130 -13.49 -0.96 -2.62
N LEU A 131 -13.73 0.02 -3.49
CA LEU A 131 -12.72 0.54 -4.42
C LEU A 131 -12.33 2.01 -4.19
N ASP A 132 -12.87 2.67 -3.17
CA ASP A 132 -12.69 4.12 -2.96
C ASP A 132 -11.21 4.51 -2.77
N PHE A 133 -10.46 3.70 -2.02
CA PHE A 133 -9.04 3.96 -1.79
C PHE A 133 -8.20 3.80 -3.07
N TYR A 134 -8.49 2.80 -3.90
CA TYR A 134 -7.79 2.61 -5.18
C TYR A 134 -8.01 3.80 -6.11
N ARG A 135 -9.26 4.29 -6.21
CA ARG A 135 -9.58 5.50 -6.99
C ARG A 135 -8.83 6.72 -6.46
N ALA A 136 -8.93 6.95 -5.14
CA ALA A 136 -8.30 8.11 -4.51
C ALA A 136 -6.78 8.09 -4.66
N ILE A 137 -6.13 6.94 -4.44
CA ILE A 137 -4.68 6.83 -4.55
C ILE A 137 -4.25 7.03 -6.01
N CYS A 138 -4.89 6.38 -6.97
CA CYS A 138 -4.54 6.53 -8.38
C CYS A 138 -4.73 7.97 -8.88
N GLU A 139 -5.80 8.66 -8.44
CA GLU A 139 -6.09 10.03 -8.87
C GLU A 139 -5.19 11.06 -8.18
N LYS A 140 -5.07 10.97 -6.84
CA LYS A 140 -4.51 12.05 -6.02
C LYS A 140 -3.02 11.90 -5.75
N TRP A 141 -2.51 10.66 -5.75
CA TRP A 141 -1.11 10.36 -5.39
C TRP A 141 -0.20 10.08 -6.59
N ARG A 142 -0.77 9.99 -7.80
CA ARG A 142 0.05 9.81 -9.02
C ARG A 142 1.13 10.88 -9.16
N ASP A 143 0.80 12.14 -8.83
CA ASP A 143 1.72 13.28 -8.91
C ASP A 143 2.82 13.25 -7.83
N ALA A 144 2.76 12.32 -6.88
CA ALA A 144 3.81 12.05 -5.92
C ALA A 144 4.76 10.94 -6.37
N LEU A 145 4.50 10.29 -7.51
CA LEU A 145 5.43 9.38 -8.14
C LEU A 145 6.41 10.13 -9.03
N ALA A 146 7.67 9.72 -8.99
CA ALA A 146 8.67 10.14 -9.97
C ALA A 146 8.29 9.64 -11.38
N PRO A 147 8.85 10.22 -12.45
CA PRO A 147 8.71 9.63 -13.79
C PRO A 147 9.09 8.15 -13.79
N GLU A 148 8.30 7.33 -14.47
CA GLU A 148 8.42 5.86 -14.47
C GLU A 148 8.28 5.21 -13.08
N GLY A 149 7.78 5.96 -12.08
CA GLY A 149 7.49 5.44 -10.75
C GLY A 149 6.42 4.37 -10.78
N MET A 150 6.47 3.42 -9.85
CA MET A 150 5.58 2.26 -9.84
C MET A 150 4.61 2.32 -8.66
N LEU A 151 3.37 1.89 -8.92
CA LEU A 151 2.31 1.77 -7.92
C LEU A 151 1.94 0.29 -7.73
N PHE A 152 1.89 -0.15 -6.46
CA PHE A 152 1.58 -1.52 -6.06
C PHE A 152 0.39 -1.54 -5.11
N PHE A 153 -0.59 -2.39 -5.39
CA PHE A 153 -1.75 -2.62 -4.53
C PHE A 153 -1.90 -4.09 -4.13
N GLU A 154 -2.22 -4.34 -2.85
CA GLU A 154 -2.95 -5.55 -2.49
C GLU A 154 -4.43 -5.36 -2.85
N VAL A 155 -5.09 -6.44 -3.31
CA VAL A 155 -6.49 -6.38 -3.72
C VAL A 155 -7.31 -7.49 -3.08
N GLY A 156 -8.57 -7.20 -2.81
CA GLY A 156 -9.55 -8.19 -2.39
C GLY A 156 -9.88 -9.20 -3.49
N ILE A 157 -10.45 -10.34 -3.09
CA ILE A 157 -10.87 -11.39 -4.03
C ILE A 157 -11.87 -10.81 -5.03
N GLY A 158 -11.59 -11.00 -6.33
CA GLY A 158 -12.44 -10.53 -7.42
C GLY A 158 -12.26 -9.06 -7.83
N GLN A 159 -11.42 -8.28 -7.14
CA GLN A 159 -11.24 -6.85 -7.43
C GLN A 159 -10.13 -6.55 -8.46
N ALA A 160 -9.25 -7.49 -8.76
CA ALA A 160 -8.04 -7.25 -9.54
C ALA A 160 -8.30 -6.57 -10.90
N ASP A 161 -9.30 -7.01 -11.65
CA ASP A 161 -9.63 -6.42 -12.96
C ASP A 161 -10.19 -5.00 -12.84
N GLN A 162 -10.93 -4.71 -11.78
CA GLN A 162 -11.46 -3.37 -11.52
C GLN A 162 -10.32 -2.40 -11.13
N VAL A 163 -9.41 -2.83 -10.26
CA VAL A 163 -8.24 -2.04 -9.86
C VAL A 163 -7.32 -1.80 -11.06
N LEU A 164 -7.10 -2.82 -11.90
CA LEU A 164 -6.35 -2.66 -13.16
C LEU A 164 -6.96 -1.55 -14.05
N ARG A 165 -8.29 -1.56 -14.22
CA ARG A 165 -8.98 -0.52 -15.00
C ARG A 165 -8.81 0.87 -14.39
N ILE A 166 -8.94 0.99 -13.05
CA ILE A 166 -8.72 2.25 -12.32
C ILE A 166 -7.30 2.76 -12.57
N MET A 167 -6.29 1.91 -12.42
CA MET A 167 -4.90 2.28 -12.69
C MET A 167 -4.71 2.76 -14.13
N ARG A 168 -5.21 2.00 -15.11
CA ARG A 168 -5.10 2.35 -16.54
C ARG A 168 -5.73 3.69 -16.86
N THR A 169 -6.93 3.97 -16.31
CA THR A 169 -7.64 5.23 -16.53
C THR A 169 -6.90 6.43 -15.92
N ASN A 170 -6.06 6.18 -14.92
CA ASN A 170 -5.24 7.20 -14.26
C ASN A 170 -3.79 7.28 -14.77
N GLY A 171 -3.51 6.72 -15.96
CA GLY A 171 -2.23 6.89 -16.66
C GLY A 171 -1.14 5.90 -16.24
N PHE A 172 -1.50 4.76 -15.66
CA PHE A 172 -0.55 3.66 -15.42
C PHE A 172 -0.56 2.67 -16.59
N GLY A 173 0.63 2.23 -17.00
CA GLY A 173 0.87 1.20 -18.02
C GLY A 173 1.60 -0.02 -17.43
N ASP A 174 1.90 -0.98 -18.31
CA ASP A 174 2.58 -2.24 -17.96
C ASP A 174 2.00 -2.94 -16.73
N ILE A 175 0.65 -2.87 -16.60
CA ILE A 175 -0.05 -3.32 -15.41
C ILE A 175 -0.05 -4.85 -15.37
N GLN A 176 0.41 -5.40 -14.25
CA GLN A 176 0.50 -6.83 -13.97
C GLN A 176 -0.42 -7.22 -12.81
N ILE A 177 -0.98 -8.42 -12.90
CA ILE A 177 -1.72 -9.07 -11.82
C ILE A 177 -0.92 -10.27 -11.33
N VAL A 178 -0.67 -10.33 -10.02
CA VAL A 178 0.05 -11.44 -9.39
C VAL A 178 -0.88 -12.19 -8.46
N LYS A 179 -0.79 -13.51 -8.52
CA LYS A 179 -1.58 -14.42 -7.69
C LYS A 179 -0.78 -14.89 -6.47
N ASP A 180 -1.51 -15.19 -5.41
CA ASP A 180 -0.97 -15.86 -4.23
C ASP A 180 -0.72 -17.37 -4.49
N LEU A 181 -0.28 -18.09 -3.47
CA LEU A 181 -0.01 -19.55 -3.53
C LEU A 181 -1.28 -20.38 -3.79
N ASN A 182 -2.46 -19.80 -3.53
CA ASN A 182 -3.76 -20.43 -3.81
C ASN A 182 -4.31 -20.09 -5.20
N ASN A 183 -3.46 -19.47 -6.07
CA ASN A 183 -3.83 -19.03 -7.41
C ASN A 183 -4.91 -17.94 -7.46
N ILE A 184 -5.07 -17.18 -6.37
CA ILE A 184 -6.02 -16.05 -6.24
C ILE A 184 -5.27 -14.75 -6.54
N PRO A 185 -5.79 -13.87 -7.45
CA PRO A 185 -5.22 -12.54 -7.67
C PRO A 185 -5.16 -11.72 -6.37
N ARG A 186 -3.97 -11.28 -5.99
CA ARG A 186 -3.72 -10.54 -4.74
C ARG A 186 -2.98 -9.24 -4.92
N VAL A 187 -2.20 -9.12 -5.99
CA VAL A 187 -1.42 -7.90 -6.23
C VAL A 187 -1.69 -7.38 -7.62
N VAL A 188 -1.94 -6.08 -7.74
CA VAL A 188 -1.98 -5.35 -9.00
C VAL A 188 -0.92 -4.25 -8.91
N TYR A 189 -0.04 -4.17 -9.90
CA TYR A 189 0.96 -3.13 -9.96
C TYR A 189 1.21 -2.66 -11.40
N GLY A 190 1.69 -1.44 -11.55
CA GLY A 190 1.99 -0.87 -12.86
C GLY A 190 2.89 0.35 -12.75
N THR A 191 3.37 0.82 -13.89
CA THR A 191 4.28 1.96 -14.03
C THR A 191 3.51 3.20 -14.45
N LEU A 192 3.82 4.36 -13.88
CA LEU A 192 3.27 5.65 -14.31
C LEU A 192 3.81 5.98 -15.70
N CYS A 193 2.92 6.13 -16.68
CA CYS A 193 3.27 6.57 -18.03
C CYS A 193 3.48 8.09 -18.05
N GLU A 194 4.39 8.56 -18.92
CA GLU A 194 4.61 9.98 -19.19
C GLU A 194 3.37 10.69 -19.76
#